data_c204fb1f34794011a4610bbe00e3f166
#
_entry.id   c204fb1f34794011a4610bbe00e3f166
#
_cell.length_a   1.000
_cell.length_b   1.000
_cell.length_c   1.000
_cell.angle_alpha   90.00
_cell.angle_beta   90.00
_cell.angle_gamma   90.00
#
_symmetry.space_group_name_H-M   'P 1'
#
loop_
_entity.id
_entity.type
_entity.pdbx_description
1 polymer ?
#
loop_
_entity_poly.entity_id
_entity_poly.type
_entity_poly.pdbx_seq_one_letter_code
_entity_poly.pdbx_strand_id
1 'polypeptide(L)'
;FELMQGGGHIKGYFIKDDARIDRALRALEALASPEVFSAKYGTDAPSLLFAMGDGNHSFATAKANWEQIKKTLSPEEAANHPARYALVELENVHDSGIEFEPIHRVVFGVDTHKAIAWLSEKLSEQNGETEMHLYGSKAERDDAMAANACSKCHMLPFMIKEGYGYFKVSDPAAQLEVGTLQNALDIFIKETDGATIDYVHGEQVVDELGRKDNNIGFILPSMGKSAFFKTVIFDGALPRKTFSMGEANEKRYYLECRR
;
A
#
# COMPACT_ATOMS: atom_id res chain seq x y z
N PHE A 1 1.00 14.87 -27.16
CA PHE A 1 0.07 15.96 -26.86
C PHE A 1 0.28 16.48 -25.44
N GLU A 2 -0.04 17.74 -25.25
CA GLU A 2 -0.01 18.36 -23.92
C GLU A 2 -1.31 18.06 -23.18
N LEU A 3 -1.20 17.75 -21.90
CA LEU A 3 -2.35 17.61 -21.01
C LEU A 3 -2.85 19.00 -20.58
N MET A 4 -4.17 19.14 -20.44
CA MET A 4 -4.76 20.42 -20.00
C MET A 4 -4.31 20.78 -18.59
N GLN A 5 -4.42 22.09 -18.27
CA GLN A 5 -4.13 22.67 -16.96
C GLN A 5 -2.70 22.40 -16.45
N GLY A 6 -1.73 22.27 -17.35
CA GLY A 6 -0.35 22.02 -16.97
C GLY A 6 -0.09 20.60 -16.46
N GLY A 7 -0.94 19.63 -16.83
CA GLY A 7 -0.81 18.23 -16.40
C GLY A 7 0.36 17.46 -17.02
N GLY A 8 1.20 18.14 -17.84
CA GLY A 8 2.37 17.53 -18.47
C GLY A 8 2.17 17.19 -19.94
N HIS A 9 3.07 16.39 -20.46
CA HIS A 9 3.15 15.98 -21.86
C HIS A 9 3.15 14.47 -22.02
N ILE A 10 2.41 13.94 -23.02
CA ILE A 10 2.43 12.53 -23.37
C ILE A 10 2.88 12.37 -24.82
N LYS A 11 3.86 11.50 -25.02
CA LYS A 11 4.36 11.08 -26.32
C LYS A 11 4.34 9.55 -26.43
N GLY A 12 3.39 9.02 -27.20
CA GLY A 12 3.22 7.60 -27.47
C GLY A 12 3.93 7.15 -28.75
N TYR A 13 4.43 5.94 -28.74
CA TYR A 13 5.03 5.29 -29.90
C TYR A 13 4.40 3.91 -30.11
N PHE A 14 4.01 3.60 -31.34
CA PHE A 14 3.63 2.25 -31.71
C PHE A 14 4.86 1.39 -31.98
N ILE A 15 4.97 0.27 -31.28
CA ILE A 15 5.97 -0.75 -31.57
C ILE A 15 5.28 -1.84 -32.40
N LYS A 16 5.63 -1.92 -33.70
CA LYS A 16 5.07 -2.89 -34.66
C LYS A 16 6.13 -3.86 -35.21
N ASP A 17 7.37 -3.64 -34.87
CA ASP A 17 8.53 -4.43 -35.30
C ASP A 17 8.63 -5.67 -34.40
N ASP A 18 8.52 -6.86 -34.98
CA ASP A 18 8.57 -8.13 -34.27
C ASP A 18 9.87 -8.29 -33.47
N ALA A 19 11.00 -7.85 -33.99
CA ALA A 19 12.27 -7.95 -33.29
C ALA A 19 12.32 -7.09 -32.01
N ARG A 20 11.63 -5.94 -32.00
CA ARG A 20 11.50 -5.09 -30.79
C ARG A 20 10.50 -5.69 -29.80
N ILE A 21 9.41 -6.25 -30.30
CA ILE A 21 8.42 -6.95 -29.46
C ILE A 21 9.09 -8.15 -28.80
N ASP A 22 9.77 -8.99 -29.55
CA ASP A 22 10.49 -10.16 -29.04
C ASP A 22 11.57 -9.79 -28.02
N ARG A 23 12.27 -8.67 -28.24
CA ARG A 23 13.26 -8.20 -27.28
C ARG A 23 12.62 -7.80 -25.95
N ALA A 24 11.49 -7.11 -25.99
CA ALA A 24 10.75 -6.73 -24.79
C ALA A 24 10.23 -7.96 -24.05
N LEU A 25 9.64 -8.91 -24.77
CA LEU A 25 9.13 -10.16 -24.18
C LEU A 25 10.26 -10.98 -23.54
N ARG A 26 11.39 -11.17 -24.23
CA ARG A 26 12.55 -11.87 -23.66
C ARG A 26 13.12 -11.18 -22.40
N ALA A 27 13.09 -9.86 -22.35
CA ALA A 27 13.53 -9.14 -21.15
C ALA A 27 12.58 -9.42 -19.98
N LEU A 28 11.27 -9.47 -20.20
CA LEU A 28 10.29 -9.82 -19.17
C LEU A 28 10.40 -11.28 -18.73
N GLU A 29 10.60 -12.21 -19.69
CA GLU A 29 10.84 -13.63 -19.42
C GLU A 29 12.08 -13.83 -18.55
N ALA A 30 13.17 -13.11 -18.85
CA ALA A 30 14.40 -13.17 -18.05
C ALA A 30 14.20 -12.70 -16.60
N LEU A 31 13.36 -11.67 -16.39
CA LEU A 31 13.00 -11.21 -15.05
C LEU A 31 12.10 -12.20 -14.29
N ALA A 32 11.31 -13.00 -15.02
CA ALA A 32 10.42 -14.02 -14.47
C ALA A 32 11.13 -15.36 -14.19
N SER A 33 12.42 -15.49 -14.53
CA SER A 33 13.17 -16.74 -14.29
C SER A 33 13.16 -17.09 -12.79
N PRO A 34 12.86 -18.36 -12.43
CA PRO A 34 12.87 -18.80 -11.03
C PRO A 34 14.21 -18.54 -10.33
N GLU A 35 15.32 -18.71 -11.04
CA GLU A 35 16.65 -18.50 -10.50
C GLU A 35 16.92 -17.02 -10.16
N VAL A 36 16.50 -16.12 -11.05
CA VAL A 36 16.61 -14.66 -10.84
C VAL A 36 15.71 -14.23 -9.68
N PHE A 37 14.49 -14.77 -9.63
CA PHE A 37 13.53 -14.46 -8.59
C PHE A 37 14.01 -14.96 -7.21
N SER A 38 14.42 -16.23 -7.12
CA SER A 38 14.93 -16.81 -5.88
C SER A 38 16.20 -16.10 -5.38
N ALA A 39 17.13 -15.76 -6.27
CA ALA A 39 18.33 -15.01 -5.92
C ALA A 39 18.01 -13.60 -5.38
N LYS A 40 16.96 -12.94 -5.93
CA LYS A 40 16.57 -11.58 -5.54
C LYS A 40 15.81 -11.54 -4.22
N TYR A 41 14.90 -12.49 -3.98
CA TYR A 41 13.96 -12.44 -2.85
C TYR A 41 14.24 -13.49 -1.77
N GLY A 42 15.15 -14.44 -1.99
CA GLY A 42 15.51 -15.47 -1.03
C GLY A 42 14.38 -16.47 -0.75
N THR A 43 13.58 -16.79 -1.78
CA THR A 43 12.44 -17.70 -1.66
C THR A 43 12.28 -18.56 -2.91
N ASP A 44 11.75 -19.78 -2.73
CA ASP A 44 11.41 -20.70 -3.83
C ASP A 44 9.93 -20.59 -4.25
N ALA A 45 9.25 -19.52 -3.83
CA ALA A 45 7.89 -19.24 -4.28
C ALA A 45 7.83 -19.02 -5.80
N PRO A 46 6.68 -19.25 -6.44
CA PRO A 46 6.49 -18.94 -7.87
C PRO A 46 6.83 -17.48 -8.17
N SER A 47 7.51 -17.25 -9.29
CA SER A 47 7.92 -15.90 -9.69
C SER A 47 6.74 -14.95 -9.81
N LEU A 48 6.78 -13.82 -9.12
CA LEU A 48 5.83 -12.73 -9.20
C LEU A 48 6.45 -11.60 -10.03
N LEU A 49 6.07 -11.48 -11.30
CA LEU A 49 6.61 -10.45 -12.21
C LEU A 49 5.76 -9.18 -12.21
N PHE A 50 4.44 -9.33 -12.11
CA PHE A 50 3.48 -8.23 -12.20
C PHE A 50 2.64 -8.14 -10.94
N ALA A 51 2.35 -6.92 -10.52
CA ALA A 51 1.38 -6.62 -9.47
C ALA A 51 0.44 -5.50 -9.95
N MET A 52 -0.84 -5.60 -9.62
CA MET A 52 -1.81 -4.56 -9.94
C MET A 52 -1.60 -3.37 -9.02
N GLY A 53 -1.06 -2.28 -9.55
CA GLY A 53 -0.79 -1.05 -8.78
C GLY A 53 -2.02 -0.14 -8.64
N ASP A 54 -2.81 -0.02 -9.71
CA ASP A 54 -4.06 0.77 -9.73
C ASP A 54 -5.11 0.10 -10.63
N GLY A 55 -6.36 0.55 -10.53
CA GLY A 55 -7.47 -0.01 -11.30
C GLY A 55 -7.98 -1.37 -10.80
N ASN A 56 -7.68 -1.78 -9.57
CA ASN A 56 -8.04 -3.09 -9.01
C ASN A 56 -9.54 -3.41 -9.12
N HIS A 57 -10.42 -2.46 -8.84
CA HIS A 57 -11.88 -2.65 -8.95
C HIS A 57 -12.32 -2.83 -10.40
N SER A 58 -11.81 -2.01 -11.32
CA SER A 58 -12.11 -2.11 -12.76
C SER A 58 -11.65 -3.44 -13.32
N PHE A 59 -10.45 -3.88 -12.96
CA PHE A 59 -9.89 -5.16 -13.41
C PHE A 59 -10.67 -6.35 -12.84
N ALA A 60 -11.04 -6.32 -11.56
CA ALA A 60 -11.88 -7.34 -10.94
C ALA A 60 -13.27 -7.43 -11.60
N THR A 61 -13.87 -6.28 -11.94
CA THR A 61 -15.15 -6.21 -12.64
C THR A 61 -15.02 -6.77 -14.06
N ALA A 62 -13.97 -6.42 -14.80
CA ALA A 62 -13.71 -6.97 -16.12
C ALA A 62 -13.57 -8.50 -16.09
N LYS A 63 -12.82 -9.03 -15.10
CA LYS A 63 -12.69 -10.47 -14.88
C LYS A 63 -14.04 -11.12 -14.56
N ALA A 64 -14.83 -10.56 -13.67
CA ALA A 64 -16.14 -11.10 -13.32
C ALA A 64 -17.09 -11.12 -14.53
N ASN A 65 -17.08 -10.05 -15.33
CA ASN A 65 -17.87 -9.98 -16.57
C ASN A 65 -17.43 -11.06 -17.58
N TRP A 66 -16.12 -11.22 -17.78
CA TRP A 66 -15.57 -12.28 -18.62
C TRP A 66 -16.03 -13.67 -18.18
N GLU A 67 -15.96 -13.99 -16.88
CA GLU A 67 -16.39 -15.29 -16.35
C GLU A 67 -17.89 -15.56 -16.53
N GLN A 68 -18.74 -14.54 -16.68
CA GLN A 68 -20.14 -14.70 -17.05
C GLN A 68 -20.30 -14.96 -18.56
N ILE A 69 -19.68 -14.14 -19.40
CA ILE A 69 -19.72 -14.28 -20.86
C ILE A 69 -19.21 -15.65 -21.28
N LYS A 70 -18.08 -16.08 -20.74
CA LYS A 70 -17.42 -17.35 -21.04
C LYS A 70 -18.33 -18.57 -20.90
N LYS A 71 -19.30 -18.54 -19.96
CA LYS A 71 -20.25 -19.64 -19.73
C LYS A 71 -21.20 -19.88 -20.90
N THR A 72 -21.39 -18.89 -21.77
CA THR A 72 -22.30 -18.94 -22.92
C THR A 72 -21.59 -19.22 -24.22
N LEU A 73 -20.28 -19.37 -24.24
CA LEU A 73 -19.44 -19.53 -25.42
C LEU A 73 -18.90 -20.95 -25.56
N SER A 74 -18.69 -21.38 -26.78
CA SER A 74 -17.87 -22.56 -27.09
C SER A 74 -16.39 -22.30 -26.77
N PRO A 75 -15.55 -23.35 -26.59
CA PRO A 75 -14.13 -23.19 -26.35
C PRO A 75 -13.40 -22.34 -27.40
N GLU A 76 -13.78 -22.47 -28.66
CA GLU A 76 -13.19 -21.72 -29.79
C GLU A 76 -13.58 -20.23 -29.74
N GLU A 77 -14.87 -19.92 -29.52
CA GLU A 77 -15.34 -18.55 -29.35
C GLU A 77 -14.71 -17.90 -28.15
N ALA A 78 -14.62 -18.61 -27.03
CA ALA A 78 -14.00 -18.12 -25.80
C ALA A 78 -12.51 -17.79 -25.99
N ALA A 79 -11.78 -18.58 -26.79
CA ALA A 79 -10.35 -18.34 -27.05
C ALA A 79 -10.08 -17.00 -27.74
N ASN A 80 -11.02 -16.56 -28.61
CA ASN A 80 -10.87 -15.38 -29.46
C ASN A 80 -11.74 -14.18 -29.02
N HIS A 81 -12.51 -14.32 -27.93
CA HIS A 81 -13.46 -13.29 -27.52
C HIS A 81 -12.75 -12.05 -26.94
N PRO A 82 -13.10 -10.82 -27.36
CA PRO A 82 -12.45 -9.58 -26.89
C PRO A 82 -12.50 -9.38 -25.37
N ALA A 83 -13.60 -9.76 -24.71
CA ALA A 83 -13.76 -9.62 -23.27
C ALA A 83 -12.81 -10.51 -22.44
N ARG A 84 -12.07 -11.45 -23.10
CA ARG A 84 -11.01 -12.24 -22.46
C ARG A 84 -9.81 -11.39 -22.05
N TYR A 85 -9.63 -10.23 -22.67
CA TYR A 85 -8.47 -9.39 -22.52
C TYR A 85 -8.86 -8.06 -21.90
N ALA A 86 -7.98 -7.53 -21.07
CA ALA A 86 -8.05 -6.16 -20.58
C ALA A 86 -6.78 -5.41 -21.04
N LEU A 87 -6.94 -4.16 -21.46
CA LEU A 87 -5.81 -3.30 -21.73
C LEU A 87 -5.19 -2.88 -20.39
N VAL A 88 -3.89 -3.03 -20.28
CA VAL A 88 -3.12 -2.62 -19.09
C VAL A 88 -1.93 -1.77 -19.52
N GLU A 89 -1.53 -0.87 -18.66
CA GLU A 89 -0.26 -0.16 -18.73
C GLU A 89 0.76 -0.90 -17.87
N LEU A 90 1.93 -1.17 -18.43
CA LEU A 90 3.02 -1.82 -17.71
C LEU A 90 4.06 -0.77 -17.32
N GLU A 91 4.20 -0.56 -16.03
CA GLU A 91 5.12 0.42 -15.48
C GLU A 91 6.27 -0.22 -14.69
N ASN A 92 7.42 0.42 -14.73
CA ASN A 92 8.53 0.06 -13.86
C ASN A 92 8.33 0.76 -12.49
N VAL A 93 8.05 -0.02 -11.45
CA VAL A 93 7.86 0.51 -10.08
C VAL A 93 9.06 1.36 -9.59
N HIS A 94 10.25 1.15 -10.15
CA HIS A 94 11.45 1.92 -9.82
C HIS A 94 11.62 3.20 -10.65
N ASP A 95 10.69 3.50 -11.57
CA ASP A 95 10.71 4.77 -12.31
C ASP A 95 10.66 5.96 -11.34
N SER A 96 11.47 6.98 -11.60
CA SER A 96 11.56 8.16 -10.72
C SER A 96 10.28 9.00 -10.70
N GLY A 97 9.45 8.87 -11.71
CA GLY A 97 8.15 9.55 -11.78
C GLY A 97 7.07 8.91 -10.91
N ILE A 98 7.31 7.71 -10.36
CA ILE A 98 6.38 7.07 -9.44
C ILE A 98 6.85 7.36 -8.02
N GLU A 99 6.03 8.03 -7.21
CA GLU A 99 6.28 8.26 -5.80
C GLU A 99 5.20 7.60 -4.96
N PHE A 100 5.60 6.97 -3.85
CA PHE A 100 4.70 6.32 -2.90
C PHE A 100 4.50 7.24 -1.70
N GLU A 101 3.39 7.97 -1.72
CA GLU A 101 3.02 8.84 -0.60
C GLU A 101 2.33 8.05 0.51
N PRO A 102 2.75 8.19 1.77
CA PRO A 102 2.16 7.46 2.88
C PRO A 102 0.72 7.93 3.11
N ILE A 103 -0.14 6.98 3.43
CA ILE A 103 -1.49 7.28 3.90
C ILE A 103 -1.53 6.98 5.39
N HIS A 104 -1.87 7.98 6.18
CA HIS A 104 -1.95 7.92 7.64
C HIS A 104 -3.34 7.49 8.11
N ARG A 105 -3.52 7.29 9.41
CA ARG A 105 -4.80 6.88 10.01
C ARG A 105 -5.21 7.85 11.09
N VAL A 106 -6.52 8.11 11.15
CA VAL A 106 -7.13 8.76 12.32
C VAL A 106 -8.29 7.90 12.79
N VAL A 107 -8.27 7.57 14.06
CA VAL A 107 -9.36 6.85 14.75
C VAL A 107 -10.17 7.87 15.53
N PHE A 108 -11.47 7.82 15.40
CA PHE A 108 -12.43 8.76 16.00
C PHE A 108 -13.36 8.06 16.97
N GLY A 109 -13.89 8.85 17.93
CA GLY A 109 -14.98 8.42 18.80
C GLY A 109 -14.55 7.45 19.90
N VAL A 110 -13.30 7.53 20.36
CA VAL A 110 -12.72 6.59 21.33
C VAL A 110 -12.24 7.27 22.62
N ASP A 111 -12.31 6.53 23.72
CA ASP A 111 -11.51 6.86 24.91
C ASP A 111 -10.04 6.59 24.59
N THR A 112 -9.25 7.63 24.39
CA THR A 112 -7.88 7.55 23.88
C THR A 112 -6.97 6.71 24.76
N HIS A 113 -7.08 6.81 26.08
CA HIS A 113 -6.25 6.04 26.99
C HIS A 113 -6.60 4.54 26.98
N LYS A 114 -7.89 4.20 26.95
CA LYS A 114 -8.31 2.80 26.82
C LYS A 114 -7.93 2.22 25.48
N ALA A 115 -8.10 2.99 24.40
CA ALA A 115 -7.71 2.56 23.07
C ALA A 115 -6.22 2.29 22.95
N ILE A 116 -5.36 3.17 23.50
CA ILE A 116 -3.90 2.98 23.53
C ILE A 116 -3.52 1.73 24.33
N ALA A 117 -4.13 1.53 25.50
CA ALA A 117 -3.86 0.36 26.33
C ALA A 117 -4.27 -0.94 25.60
N TRP A 118 -5.47 -0.95 24.98
CA TRP A 118 -5.96 -2.07 24.17
C TRP A 118 -5.05 -2.36 22.97
N LEU A 119 -4.63 -1.32 22.25
CA LEU A 119 -3.73 -1.46 21.11
C LEU A 119 -2.36 -2.00 21.53
N SER A 120 -1.81 -1.54 22.65
CA SER A 120 -0.55 -2.06 23.20
C SER A 120 -0.62 -3.55 23.49
N GLU A 121 -1.71 -4.00 24.12
CA GLU A 121 -1.96 -5.42 24.40
C GLU A 121 -2.13 -6.22 23.11
N LYS A 122 -2.96 -5.73 22.17
CA LYS A 122 -3.22 -6.42 20.91
C LYS A 122 -1.99 -6.52 20.01
N LEU A 123 -1.20 -5.47 19.93
CA LEU A 123 0.08 -5.49 19.21
C LEU A 123 1.05 -6.52 19.81
N SER A 124 1.10 -6.61 21.16
CA SER A 124 1.90 -7.63 21.84
C SER A 124 1.42 -9.05 21.58
N GLU A 125 0.11 -9.27 21.58
CA GLU A 125 -0.47 -10.58 21.23
C GLU A 125 -0.15 -11.03 19.81
N GLN A 126 -0.16 -10.09 18.85
CA GLN A 126 0.03 -10.39 17.43
C GLN A 126 1.50 -10.50 17.02
N ASN A 127 2.41 -9.82 17.73
CA ASN A 127 3.77 -9.59 17.26
C ASN A 127 4.85 -9.85 18.34
N GLY A 128 4.47 -10.24 19.56
CA GLY A 128 5.39 -10.36 20.68
C GLY A 128 5.59 -9.03 21.41
N GLU A 129 6.76 -8.79 21.97
CA GLU A 129 7.00 -7.65 22.85
C GLU A 129 6.72 -6.30 22.18
N THR A 130 5.84 -5.51 22.82
CA THR A 130 5.47 -4.17 22.39
C THR A 130 5.61 -3.19 23.55
N GLU A 131 6.41 -2.17 23.36
CA GLU A 131 6.59 -1.07 24.30
C GLU A 131 5.76 0.15 23.85
N MET A 132 5.09 0.83 24.77
CA MET A 132 4.37 2.08 24.52
C MET A 132 5.02 3.22 25.30
N HIS A 133 5.28 4.33 24.61
CA HIS A 133 5.88 5.53 25.17
C HIS A 133 5.03 6.74 24.83
N LEU A 134 4.90 7.70 25.79
CA LEU A 134 4.15 8.94 25.63
C LEU A 134 5.00 10.13 26.11
N TYR A 135 4.99 11.21 25.34
CA TYR A 135 5.78 12.43 25.53
C TYR A 135 4.90 13.67 25.42
N GLY A 136 5.34 14.76 26.01
CA GLY A 136 4.63 16.04 25.96
C GLY A 136 4.73 16.75 24.61
N SER A 137 5.76 16.45 23.82
CA SER A 137 5.98 17.11 22.52
C SER A 137 6.36 16.13 21.40
N LYS A 138 6.11 16.56 20.15
CA LYS A 138 6.53 15.81 18.94
C LYS A 138 8.04 15.64 18.91
N ALA A 139 8.81 16.66 19.27
CA ALA A 139 10.27 16.62 19.23
C ALA A 139 10.84 15.58 20.20
N GLU A 140 10.35 15.54 21.44
CA GLU A 140 10.76 14.52 22.43
C GLU A 140 10.45 13.10 21.96
N ARG A 141 9.27 12.90 21.36
CA ARG A 141 8.92 11.59 20.77
C ARG A 141 9.87 11.21 19.64
N ASP A 142 10.14 12.13 18.71
CA ASP A 142 10.97 11.86 17.53
C ASP A 142 12.42 11.55 17.93
N ASP A 143 12.98 12.29 18.90
CA ASP A 143 14.30 12.03 19.47
C ASP A 143 14.36 10.65 20.14
N ALA A 144 13.34 10.32 20.94
CA ALA A 144 13.25 9.02 21.60
C ALA A 144 13.08 7.86 20.61
N MET A 145 12.27 8.05 19.57
CA MET A 145 12.12 7.07 18.48
C MET A 145 13.45 6.82 17.77
N ALA A 146 14.18 7.87 17.43
CA ALA A 146 15.49 7.75 16.78
C ALA A 146 16.50 7.01 17.67
N ALA A 147 16.50 7.28 18.98
CA ALA A 147 17.39 6.60 19.93
C ALA A 147 17.05 5.12 20.15
N ASN A 148 15.76 4.73 20.00
CA ASN A 148 15.26 3.38 20.25
C ASN A 148 14.99 2.58 18.95
N ALA A 149 15.26 3.16 17.77
CA ALA A 149 15.06 2.49 16.50
C ALA A 149 15.97 1.25 16.37
N CYS A 150 15.44 0.20 15.79
CA CYS A 150 16.21 -1.00 15.48
C CYS A 150 15.85 -1.50 14.07
N SER A 151 16.73 -2.30 13.47
CA SER A 151 16.58 -2.75 12.08
C SER A 151 15.45 -3.76 11.85
N LYS A 152 14.91 -4.33 12.93
CA LYS A 152 13.86 -5.35 12.88
C LYS A 152 12.58 -4.94 13.57
N CYS A 153 12.54 -3.78 14.24
CA CYS A 153 11.35 -3.32 14.94
C CYS A 153 10.53 -2.37 14.08
N HIS A 154 9.23 -2.37 14.30
CA HIS A 154 8.33 -1.36 13.77
C HIS A 154 8.09 -0.28 14.81
N MET A 155 8.26 0.98 14.37
CA MET A 155 7.95 2.15 15.17
C MET A 155 6.64 2.74 14.65
N LEU A 156 5.62 2.77 15.53
CA LEU A 156 4.27 3.22 15.18
C LEU A 156 3.95 4.52 15.94
N PRO A 157 4.36 5.69 15.40
CA PRO A 157 4.12 6.96 16.06
C PRO A 157 2.63 7.32 16.03
N PHE A 158 2.16 7.84 17.17
CA PHE A 158 0.79 8.33 17.33
C PHE A 158 0.74 9.69 18.02
N MET A 159 -0.40 10.34 17.94
CA MET A 159 -0.73 11.55 18.69
C MET A 159 -2.15 11.48 19.22
N ILE A 160 -2.31 12.06 20.40
CA ILE A 160 -3.57 12.30 21.09
C ILE A 160 -3.60 13.73 21.63
N LYS A 161 -4.70 14.17 22.18
CA LYS A 161 -4.83 15.52 22.74
C LYS A 161 -3.73 15.84 23.76
N GLU A 162 -3.40 14.88 24.61
CA GLU A 162 -2.47 15.04 25.74
C GLU A 162 -1.00 14.99 25.32
N GLY A 163 -0.68 14.51 24.11
CA GLY A 163 0.73 14.42 23.66
C GLY A 163 0.97 13.54 22.47
N TYR A 164 2.21 13.11 22.35
CA TYR A 164 2.76 12.35 21.24
C TYR A 164 3.40 11.06 21.75
N GLY A 165 3.10 9.95 21.15
CA GLY A 165 3.68 8.67 21.58
C GLY A 165 4.09 7.81 20.39
N TYR A 166 4.61 6.64 20.71
CA TYR A 166 4.83 5.57 19.75
C TYR A 166 4.69 4.20 20.43
N PHE A 167 4.32 3.22 19.61
CA PHE A 167 4.53 1.82 19.94
C PHE A 167 5.80 1.34 19.25
N LYS A 168 6.65 0.63 19.99
CA LYS A 168 7.80 -0.09 19.45
C LYS A 168 7.47 -1.59 19.49
N VAL A 169 7.32 -2.18 18.31
CA VAL A 169 7.04 -3.60 18.13
C VAL A 169 8.34 -4.30 17.77
N SER A 170 8.88 -5.12 18.68
CA SER A 170 10.24 -5.66 18.57
C SER A 170 10.37 -6.80 17.55
N ASP A 171 9.31 -7.57 17.32
CA ASP A 171 9.30 -8.70 16.38
C ASP A 171 8.00 -8.69 15.55
N PRO A 172 7.86 -7.74 14.61
CA PRO A 172 6.64 -7.58 13.83
C PRO A 172 6.43 -8.78 12.89
N ALA A 173 5.21 -9.30 12.87
CA ALA A 173 4.81 -10.38 11.96
C ALA A 173 4.67 -9.91 10.50
N ALA A 174 4.32 -8.65 10.28
CA ALA A 174 4.19 -8.05 8.95
C ALA A 174 5.51 -7.42 8.48
N GLN A 175 5.70 -7.33 7.16
CA GLN A 175 6.88 -6.69 6.56
C GLN A 175 6.88 -5.16 6.69
N LEU A 176 5.70 -4.54 6.86
CA LEU A 176 5.54 -3.08 6.91
C LEU A 176 4.80 -2.66 8.19
N GLU A 177 5.15 -1.47 8.70
CA GLU A 177 4.49 -0.82 9.84
C GLU A 177 2.98 -0.67 9.64
N VAL A 178 2.58 -0.34 8.40
CA VAL A 178 1.16 -0.25 8.05
C VAL A 178 0.42 -1.57 8.23
N GLY A 179 1.05 -2.70 7.94
CA GLY A 179 0.47 -4.04 8.14
C GLY A 179 0.28 -4.34 9.63
N THR A 180 1.31 -4.13 10.41
CA THR A 180 1.30 -4.31 11.87
C THR A 180 0.20 -3.48 12.52
N LEU A 181 0.12 -2.18 12.19
CA LEU A 181 -0.90 -1.29 12.75
C LEU A 181 -2.32 -1.64 12.27
N GLN A 182 -2.50 -1.85 10.94
CA GLN A 182 -3.83 -2.06 10.36
C GLN A 182 -4.49 -3.34 10.86
N ASN A 183 -3.72 -4.41 11.06
CA ASN A 183 -4.22 -5.66 11.61
C ASN A 183 -4.82 -5.47 13.01
N ALA A 184 -4.19 -4.70 13.86
CA ALA A 184 -4.72 -4.36 15.20
C ALA A 184 -5.93 -3.42 15.10
N LEU A 185 -5.85 -2.37 14.27
CA LEU A 185 -6.94 -1.40 14.09
C LEU A 185 -8.21 -2.04 13.50
N ASP A 186 -8.09 -2.99 12.58
CA ASP A 186 -9.24 -3.68 12.00
C ASP A 186 -10.04 -4.49 13.03
N ILE A 187 -9.37 -5.03 14.04
CA ILE A 187 -10.00 -5.71 15.17
C ILE A 187 -10.61 -4.67 16.12
N PHE A 188 -9.83 -3.65 16.47
CA PHE A 188 -10.25 -2.59 17.38
C PHE A 188 -11.57 -1.92 16.95
N ILE A 189 -11.66 -1.55 15.66
CA ILE A 189 -12.87 -0.91 15.10
C ILE A 189 -14.08 -1.85 15.12
N LYS A 190 -13.88 -3.15 14.97
CA LYS A 190 -14.99 -4.12 15.04
C LYS A 190 -15.47 -4.36 16.46
N GLU A 191 -14.59 -4.28 17.45
CA GLU A 191 -14.88 -4.59 18.85
C GLU A 191 -15.28 -3.35 19.66
N THR A 192 -15.11 -2.12 19.11
CA THR A 192 -15.38 -0.88 19.81
C THR A 192 -16.55 -0.13 19.19
N ASP A 193 -17.69 -0.14 19.87
CA ASP A 193 -18.90 0.57 19.41
C ASP A 193 -18.64 2.07 19.25
N GLY A 194 -19.02 2.62 18.10
CA GLY A 194 -18.88 4.04 17.77
C GLY A 194 -17.49 4.45 17.28
N ALA A 195 -16.49 3.57 17.37
CA ALA A 195 -15.19 3.83 16.80
C ALA A 195 -15.21 3.79 15.28
N THR A 196 -14.60 4.78 14.65
CA THR A 196 -14.44 4.84 13.18
C THR A 196 -12.99 5.17 12.83
N ILE A 197 -12.58 4.81 11.61
CA ILE A 197 -11.25 5.08 11.10
C ILE A 197 -11.34 5.81 9.76
N ASP A 198 -10.48 6.82 9.56
CA ASP A 198 -10.30 7.47 8.28
C ASP A 198 -8.83 7.43 7.85
N TYR A 199 -8.61 7.61 6.55
CA TYR A 199 -7.35 7.50 5.86
C TYR A 199 -6.95 8.87 5.33
N VAL A 200 -5.88 9.42 5.87
CA VAL A 200 -5.53 10.83 5.73
C VAL A 200 -4.18 11.02 5.06
N HIS A 201 -4.11 11.97 4.12
CA HIS A 201 -2.86 12.42 3.51
C HIS A 201 -2.31 13.62 4.28
N GLY A 202 -0.98 13.61 4.49
CA GLY A 202 -0.24 14.69 5.12
C GLY A 202 -0.25 14.65 6.65
N GLU A 203 0.94 14.70 7.24
CA GLU A 203 1.15 14.64 8.69
C GLU A 203 0.48 15.78 9.44
N GLN A 204 0.43 16.99 8.86
CA GLN A 204 -0.21 18.14 9.49
C GLN A 204 -1.69 17.90 9.75
N VAL A 205 -2.40 17.32 8.76
CA VAL A 205 -3.83 17.03 8.87
C VAL A 205 -4.07 15.95 9.93
N VAL A 206 -3.20 14.95 9.99
CA VAL A 206 -3.26 13.91 11.03
C VAL A 206 -3.03 14.48 12.41
N ASP A 207 -2.07 15.40 12.57
CA ASP A 207 -1.82 16.08 13.84
C ASP A 207 -3.03 16.90 14.29
N GLU A 208 -3.60 17.69 13.39
CA GLU A 208 -4.79 18.51 13.66
C GLU A 208 -6.02 17.68 14.05
N LEU A 209 -6.22 16.53 13.40
CA LEU A 209 -7.37 15.65 13.65
C LEU A 209 -7.14 14.74 14.85
N GLY A 210 -5.96 14.14 14.97
CA GLY A 210 -5.62 13.18 16.01
C GLY A 210 -5.55 13.80 17.40
N ARG A 211 -5.24 15.10 17.49
CA ARG A 211 -5.18 15.84 18.75
C ARG A 211 -6.52 16.45 19.20
N LYS A 212 -7.61 16.17 18.52
CA LYS A 212 -8.96 16.51 19.00
C LYS A 212 -9.41 15.51 20.06
N ASP A 213 -10.38 15.92 20.86
CA ASP A 213 -10.99 15.06 21.87
C ASP A 213 -11.53 13.76 21.24
N ASN A 214 -11.27 12.64 21.89
CA ASN A 214 -11.72 11.30 21.49
C ASN A 214 -11.14 10.80 20.14
N ASN A 215 -9.98 11.33 19.72
CA ASN A 215 -9.31 10.94 18.50
C ASN A 215 -7.88 10.46 18.79
N ILE A 216 -7.38 9.58 17.89
CA ILE A 216 -5.98 9.15 17.84
C ILE A 216 -5.50 9.27 16.39
N GLY A 217 -4.43 10.01 16.15
CA GLY A 217 -3.74 10.05 14.87
C GLY A 217 -2.56 9.08 14.85
N PHE A 218 -2.33 8.39 13.74
CA PHE A 218 -1.16 7.53 13.50
C PHE A 218 -0.44 7.99 12.24
N ILE A 219 0.85 8.24 12.36
CA ILE A 219 1.73 8.55 11.23
C ILE A 219 2.41 7.26 10.79
N LEU A 220 2.43 7.01 9.50
CA LEU A 220 3.07 5.85 8.89
C LEU A 220 4.19 6.30 7.97
N PRO A 221 5.30 5.57 7.93
CA PRO A 221 6.40 5.89 7.01
C PRO A 221 6.00 5.64 5.56
N SER A 222 6.65 6.33 4.64
CA SER A 222 6.56 6.02 3.21
C SER A 222 7.19 4.65 2.94
N MET A 223 6.52 3.85 2.14
CA MET A 223 7.03 2.55 1.71
C MET A 223 8.10 2.74 0.63
N GLY A 224 9.30 2.19 0.84
CA GLY A 224 10.31 2.14 -0.21
C GLY A 224 9.91 1.23 -1.37
N LYS A 225 10.17 1.65 -2.61
CA LYS A 225 9.83 0.88 -3.83
C LYS A 225 10.39 -0.55 -3.82
N SER A 226 11.56 -0.75 -3.25
CA SER A 226 12.19 -2.07 -3.10
C SER A 226 11.43 -3.01 -2.15
N ALA A 227 10.66 -2.47 -1.22
CA ALA A 227 9.85 -3.25 -0.30
C ALA A 227 8.54 -3.74 -0.93
N PHE A 228 8.06 -3.11 -2.01
CA PHE A 228 6.76 -3.40 -2.61
C PHE A 228 6.57 -4.88 -2.97
N PHE A 229 7.39 -5.40 -3.87
CA PHE A 229 7.29 -6.82 -4.27
C PHE A 229 7.61 -7.77 -3.12
N LYS A 230 8.59 -7.43 -2.29
CA LYS A 230 8.96 -8.23 -1.12
C LYS A 230 7.76 -8.40 -0.19
N THR A 231 7.05 -7.33 0.11
CA THR A 231 5.85 -7.38 0.95
C THR A 231 4.75 -8.23 0.31
N VAL A 232 4.47 -8.05 -0.98
CA VAL A 232 3.44 -8.85 -1.68
C VAL A 232 3.79 -10.33 -1.70
N ILE A 233 5.08 -10.69 -1.82
CA ILE A 233 5.54 -12.08 -1.84
C ILE A 233 5.37 -12.75 -0.46
N PHE A 234 5.70 -12.07 0.62
CA PHE A 234 5.74 -12.66 1.96
C PHE A 234 4.43 -12.46 2.75
N ASP A 235 3.80 -11.30 2.63
CA ASP A 235 2.59 -10.96 3.39
C ASP A 235 1.30 -11.11 2.55
N GLY A 236 1.43 -11.26 1.22
CA GLY A 236 0.28 -11.26 0.31
C GLY A 236 -0.14 -9.86 -0.12
N ALA A 237 -1.44 -9.65 -0.32
CA ALA A 237 -1.95 -8.35 -0.72
C ALA A 237 -1.65 -7.27 0.33
N LEU A 238 -1.16 -6.11 -0.13
CA LEU A 238 -0.93 -4.99 0.76
C LEU A 238 -2.21 -4.58 1.51
N PRO A 239 -2.08 -4.14 2.76
CA PRO A 239 -3.21 -3.55 3.48
C PRO A 239 -3.86 -2.42 2.68
N ARG A 240 -5.17 -2.27 2.84
CA ARG A 240 -5.88 -1.16 2.17
C ARG A 240 -5.25 0.18 2.53
N LYS A 241 -5.17 1.07 1.53
CA LYS A 241 -4.65 2.42 1.76
C LYS A 241 -3.24 2.44 2.37
N THR A 242 -2.35 1.56 1.89
CA THR A 242 -0.93 1.56 2.30
C THR A 242 -0.21 2.80 1.80
N PHE A 243 -0.44 3.16 0.54
CA PHE A 243 0.14 4.35 -0.09
C PHE A 243 -0.80 4.92 -1.16
N SER A 244 -0.49 6.11 -1.60
CA SER A 244 -1.00 6.72 -2.83
C SER A 244 0.14 6.89 -3.82
N MET A 245 -0.11 6.68 -5.10
CA MET A 245 0.82 7.06 -6.15
C MET A 245 0.56 8.51 -6.53
N GLY A 246 1.53 9.40 -6.23
CA GLY A 246 1.44 10.84 -6.44
C GLY A 246 0.43 11.56 -5.55
N GLU A 247 0.48 12.87 -5.62
CA GLU A 247 -0.38 13.78 -4.88
C GLU A 247 -1.82 13.83 -5.44
N ALA A 248 -2.79 14.16 -4.61
CA ALA A 248 -4.21 14.24 -5.02
C ALA A 248 -4.45 15.21 -6.18
N ASN A 249 -3.65 16.29 -6.27
CA ASN A 249 -3.71 17.28 -7.34
C ASN A 249 -3.15 16.79 -8.68
N GLU A 250 -2.40 15.72 -8.72
CA GLU A 250 -1.84 15.09 -9.93
C GLU A 250 -2.83 14.11 -10.58
N LYS A 251 -3.82 13.61 -9.83
CA LYS A 251 -4.81 12.61 -10.29
C LYS A 251 -6.01 13.25 -11.00
N ARG A 252 -5.77 14.14 -11.95
CA ARG A 252 -6.84 14.96 -12.55
C ARG A 252 -7.41 14.43 -13.85
N TYR A 253 -6.69 13.57 -14.56
CA TYR A 253 -7.00 13.27 -15.96
C TYR A 253 -7.04 11.76 -16.22
N TYR A 254 -8.04 11.37 -16.99
CA TYR A 254 -8.13 10.02 -17.51
C TYR A 254 -7.75 10.02 -18.99
N LEU A 255 -6.93 9.04 -19.37
CA LEU A 255 -6.72 8.67 -20.77
C LEU A 255 -7.46 7.37 -21.01
N GLU A 256 -8.43 7.39 -21.92
CA GLU A 256 -9.06 6.17 -22.40
C GLU A 256 -8.39 5.71 -23.67
N CYS A 257 -7.88 4.47 -23.67
CA CYS A 257 -7.41 3.78 -24.88
C CYS A 257 -8.44 2.70 -25.24
N ARG A 258 -9.04 2.85 -26.40
CA ARG A 258 -9.95 1.83 -26.98
C ARG A 258 -9.35 1.28 -28.26
N ARG A 259 -9.60 -0.02 -28.50
CA ARG A 259 -9.23 -0.69 -29.75
C ARG A 259 -10.33 -0.52 -30.80
#